data_2dd0973769797c69acdd1f13ecec9834
#
_entry.id   2dd0973769797c69acdd1f13ecec9834
#
_cell.length_a   1.000
_cell.length_b   1.000
_cell.length_c   1.000
_cell.angle_alpha   90.00
_cell.angle_beta   90.00
_cell.angle_gamma   90.00
#
_symmetry.space_group_name_H-M   'P 1'
#
loop_
_entity.id
_entity.type
_entity.pdbx_description
1 polymer ?
#
loop_
_entity_poly.entity_id
_entity_poly.type
_entity_poly.pdbx_seq_one_letter_code
_entity_poly.pdbx_strand_id
1 'polypeptide(L)'
;CIRDRLYSSHIDINQHNRRKTSLADTFLQQPFSVTDLKLEMSILIKNTRFLRKSFLQRLFGEEFLETKASEILQDGKHPLISKVTKIILENLNNEKLTIDSIAKELGISRTSLYNKWTQLTGEALNKFILKIRMEKAHEMLKSGKYRVNEVPEKIGMKDMDNFREKYKKYFGKTPVDTIKNV
;
A
#
# COMPACT_ATOMS: atom_id res chain seq x y z
N CYS A 1 18.01 6.91 1.55
CA CYS A 1 19.34 6.62 0.99
C CYS A 1 19.16 5.83 -0.29
N ILE A 2 19.59 6.40 -1.40
CA ILE A 2 19.72 5.67 -2.67
C ILE A 2 21.07 4.95 -2.54
N ARG A 3 21.02 3.62 -2.47
CA ARG A 3 22.24 2.81 -2.52
C ARG A 3 22.57 2.56 -3.98
N ASP A 4 23.71 3.09 -4.43
CA ASP A 4 24.17 2.93 -5.80
C ASP A 4 24.52 1.47 -6.09
N ARG A 5 24.11 0.99 -7.26
CA ARG A 5 24.47 -0.34 -7.76
C ARG A 5 25.68 -0.21 -8.65
N LEU A 6 26.69 -1.01 -8.39
CA LEU A 6 27.90 -1.06 -9.21
C LEU A 6 27.78 -2.16 -10.28
N TYR A 7 28.09 -1.79 -11.52
CA TYR A 7 28.17 -2.71 -12.66
C TYR A 7 29.63 -2.91 -13.03
N SER A 8 30.04 -4.11 -13.35
CA SER A 8 31.38 -4.41 -13.88
C SER A 8 31.28 -5.26 -15.13
N SER A 9 31.96 -4.84 -16.18
CA SER A 9 31.99 -5.53 -17.48
C SER A 9 33.11 -6.60 -17.58
N HIS A 10 34.01 -6.70 -16.59
CA HIS A 10 35.12 -7.66 -16.62
C HIS A 10 35.11 -8.57 -15.41
N ILE A 11 35.41 -9.86 -15.68
CA ILE A 11 35.60 -10.89 -14.64
C ILE A 11 36.96 -10.64 -14.01
N ASP A 12 37.01 -9.93 -12.89
CA ASP A 12 38.23 -9.78 -12.10
C ASP A 12 38.12 -10.65 -10.85
N ILE A 13 39.15 -11.48 -10.63
CA ILE A 13 39.26 -12.41 -9.50
C ILE A 13 39.17 -11.71 -8.14
N ASN A 14 39.38 -10.40 -8.12
CA ASN A 14 39.22 -9.54 -6.92
C ASN A 14 37.77 -9.17 -6.55
N GLN A 15 36.76 -9.60 -7.31
CA GLN A 15 35.36 -9.26 -7.01
C GLN A 15 34.87 -9.78 -5.65
N HIS A 16 35.43 -10.89 -5.16
CA HIS A 16 35.06 -11.43 -3.85
C HIS A 16 35.41 -10.49 -2.70
N ASN A 17 36.52 -9.75 -2.80
CA ASN A 17 36.92 -8.74 -1.82
C ASN A 17 36.14 -7.44 -1.95
N ARG A 18 35.75 -7.04 -3.17
CA ARG A 18 34.90 -5.85 -3.39
C ARG A 18 33.48 -6.04 -2.83
N ARG A 19 32.97 -7.26 -2.79
CA ARG A 19 31.67 -7.58 -2.13
C ARG A 19 31.68 -7.27 -0.63
N LYS A 20 32.82 -7.44 0.02
CA LYS A 20 32.97 -7.19 1.48
C LYS A 20 33.15 -5.71 1.83
N THR A 21 33.65 -4.90 0.92
CA THR A 21 33.98 -3.48 1.16
C THR A 21 32.96 -2.50 0.56
N SER A 22 32.11 -2.98 -0.35
CA SER A 22 31.10 -2.16 -1.00
C SER A 22 29.80 -2.13 -0.17
N LEU A 23 29.18 -0.97 -0.09
CA LEU A 23 27.86 -0.76 0.51
C LEU A 23 26.70 -1.20 -0.40
N ALA A 24 26.99 -1.87 -1.53
CA ALA A 24 25.97 -2.37 -2.44
C ALA A 24 25.24 -3.59 -1.84
N ASP A 25 23.93 -3.63 -1.99
CA ASP A 25 23.08 -4.70 -1.45
C ASP A 25 23.20 -5.99 -2.27
N THR A 26 23.54 -5.90 -3.56
CA THR A 26 23.80 -7.05 -4.45
C THR A 26 24.62 -6.66 -5.68
N PHE A 27 25.12 -7.66 -6.38
CA PHE A 27 25.89 -7.56 -7.62
C PHE A 27 25.27 -8.44 -8.68
N LEU A 28 25.11 -7.91 -9.87
CA LEU A 28 24.69 -8.66 -11.05
C LEU A 28 25.86 -8.76 -12.01
N GLN A 29 26.27 -9.99 -12.34
CA GLN A 29 27.40 -10.22 -13.24
C GLN A 29 26.92 -10.26 -14.68
N GLN A 30 27.62 -9.58 -15.59
CA GLN A 30 27.33 -9.63 -17.03
C GLN A 30 28.05 -10.82 -17.69
N PRO A 31 27.43 -11.48 -18.68
CA PRO A 31 26.07 -11.27 -19.18
C PRO A 31 25.02 -11.82 -18.23
N PHE A 32 23.89 -11.10 -18.03
CA PHE A 32 22.77 -11.57 -17.20
C PHE A 32 21.47 -11.57 -18.00
N SER A 33 20.58 -12.46 -17.65
CA SER A 33 19.25 -12.56 -18.22
C SER A 33 18.22 -11.74 -17.42
N VAL A 34 17.05 -11.49 -18.02
CA VAL A 34 15.91 -10.87 -17.30
C VAL A 34 15.47 -11.75 -16.12
N THR A 35 15.63 -13.04 -16.22
CA THR A 35 15.34 -14.01 -15.13
C THR A 35 16.30 -13.84 -13.96
N ASP A 36 17.59 -13.66 -14.20
CA ASP A 36 18.59 -13.42 -13.16
C ASP A 36 18.31 -12.11 -12.43
N LEU A 37 17.98 -11.05 -13.18
CA LEU A 37 17.59 -9.78 -12.60
C LEU A 37 16.34 -9.89 -11.70
N LYS A 38 15.30 -10.60 -12.16
CA LYS A 38 14.08 -10.83 -11.37
C LYS A 38 14.37 -11.66 -10.11
N LEU A 39 15.23 -12.68 -10.21
CA LEU A 39 15.63 -13.49 -9.07
C LEU A 39 16.36 -12.65 -8.03
N GLU A 40 17.38 -11.90 -8.42
CA GLU A 40 18.12 -11.01 -7.51
C GLU A 40 17.24 -9.96 -6.85
N MET A 41 16.33 -9.35 -7.61
CA MET A 41 15.34 -8.42 -7.06
C MET A 41 14.45 -9.11 -6.01
N SER A 42 13.99 -10.33 -6.27
CA SER A 42 13.15 -11.09 -5.34
C SER A 42 13.88 -11.43 -4.05
N ILE A 43 15.18 -11.79 -4.15
CA ILE A 43 16.05 -12.07 -3.00
C ILE A 43 16.26 -10.81 -2.16
N LEU A 44 16.53 -9.66 -2.80
CA LEU A 44 16.67 -8.38 -2.10
C LEU A 44 15.41 -7.98 -1.32
N ILE A 45 14.25 -8.15 -1.93
CA ILE A 45 12.97 -7.85 -1.28
C ILE A 45 12.74 -8.77 -0.08
N LYS A 46 13.02 -10.07 -0.21
CA LYS A 46 12.90 -11.04 0.89
C LYS A 46 13.89 -10.74 2.02
N ASN A 47 15.14 -10.45 1.70
CA ASN A 47 16.16 -10.11 2.69
C ASN A 47 15.84 -8.82 3.45
N THR A 48 15.35 -7.80 2.76
CA THR A 48 14.93 -6.54 3.40
C THR A 48 13.77 -6.78 4.38
N ARG A 49 12.80 -7.61 4.00
CA ARG A 49 11.68 -8.00 4.90
C ARG A 49 12.18 -8.80 6.11
N PHE A 50 13.09 -9.74 5.89
CA PHE A 50 13.67 -10.54 6.97
C PHE A 50 14.49 -9.70 7.95
N LEU A 51 15.38 -8.83 7.46
CA LEU A 51 16.18 -7.92 8.29
C LEU A 51 15.30 -6.98 9.11
N ARG A 52 14.22 -6.47 8.51
CA ARG A 52 13.26 -5.61 9.21
C ARG A 52 12.54 -6.37 10.34
N LYS A 53 12.14 -7.61 10.10
CA LYS A 53 11.54 -8.48 11.12
C LYS A 53 12.51 -8.74 12.26
N SER A 54 13.76 -9.14 11.95
CA SER A 54 14.80 -9.41 12.94
C SER A 54 15.19 -8.17 13.75
N PHE A 55 15.18 -6.98 13.12
CA PHE A 55 15.45 -5.72 13.80
C PHE A 55 14.33 -5.36 14.80
N LEU A 56 13.09 -5.53 14.40
CA LEU A 56 11.93 -5.31 15.29
C LEU A 56 11.93 -6.31 16.45
N GLN A 57 12.30 -7.59 16.21
CA GLN A 57 12.46 -8.60 17.25
C GLN A 57 13.50 -8.19 18.30
N ARG A 58 14.66 -7.66 17.86
CA ARG A 58 15.72 -7.21 18.78
C ARG A 58 15.35 -5.96 19.58
N LEU A 59 14.57 -5.06 19.01
CA LEU A 59 14.18 -3.80 19.68
C LEU A 59 13.05 -3.98 20.69
N PHE A 60 12.11 -4.87 20.41
CA PHE A 60 10.84 -4.94 21.15
C PHE A 60 10.60 -6.28 21.86
N GLY A 61 11.52 -7.25 21.73
CA GLY A 61 11.40 -8.60 22.32
C GLY A 61 10.41 -9.51 21.58
N GLU A 62 10.45 -10.82 21.89
CA GLU A 62 9.56 -11.81 21.25
C GLU A 62 8.09 -11.61 21.62
N GLU A 63 7.80 -11.21 22.84
CA GLU A 63 6.43 -11.02 23.35
C GLU A 63 5.69 -9.86 22.67
N PHE A 64 6.41 -8.84 22.21
CA PHE A 64 5.84 -7.75 21.40
C PHE A 64 5.46 -8.20 20.00
N LEU A 65 6.15 -9.22 19.48
CA LEU A 65 5.88 -9.77 18.14
C LEU A 65 4.73 -10.77 18.13
N GLU A 66 4.47 -11.48 19.21
CA GLU A 66 3.33 -12.41 19.26
C GLU A 66 2.00 -11.66 19.37
N THR A 67 1.95 -10.52 20.06
CA THR A 67 0.71 -9.75 20.25
C THR A 67 0.48 -8.64 19.21
N LYS A 68 1.51 -7.90 18.83
CA LYS A 68 1.37 -6.78 17.86
C LYS A 68 1.94 -7.06 16.48
N ALA A 69 2.94 -7.92 16.36
CA ALA A 69 3.44 -8.28 15.04
C ALA A 69 2.57 -9.34 14.36
N SER A 70 1.82 -10.17 15.09
CA SER A 70 0.77 -11.00 14.51
C SER A 70 -0.38 -10.15 13.96
N GLU A 71 -0.77 -9.08 14.63
CA GLU A 71 -1.72 -8.09 14.08
C GLU A 71 -1.14 -7.32 12.90
N ILE A 72 0.14 -6.95 12.95
CA ILE A 72 0.84 -6.22 11.86
C ILE A 72 1.20 -7.14 10.69
N LEU A 73 1.46 -8.43 10.95
CA LEU A 73 1.86 -9.41 9.93
C LEU A 73 0.69 -10.22 9.37
N GLN A 74 -0.38 -10.47 10.15
CA GLN A 74 -1.59 -11.12 9.65
C GLN A 74 -2.41 -10.22 8.74
N ASP A 75 -2.38 -8.90 8.96
CA ASP A 75 -3.12 -7.95 8.13
C ASP A 75 -2.25 -7.28 7.05
N GLY A 76 -0.94 -7.52 7.04
CA GLY A 76 0.00 -6.95 6.04
C GLY A 76 0.03 -5.42 5.99
N LYS A 77 -0.58 -4.75 6.98
CA LYS A 77 -0.77 -3.29 6.96
C LYS A 77 0.34 -2.57 7.71
N HIS A 78 1.15 -1.84 6.97
CA HIS A 78 2.10 -0.89 7.55
C HIS A 78 1.36 0.12 8.46
N PRO A 79 1.94 0.56 9.61
CA PRO A 79 1.29 1.49 10.54
C PRO A 79 0.73 2.76 9.87
N LEU A 80 1.40 3.27 8.83
CA LEU A 80 0.90 4.38 8.04
C LEU A 80 -0.38 4.01 7.28
N ILE A 81 -0.44 2.81 6.69
CA ILE A 81 -1.62 2.34 5.96
C ILE A 81 -2.80 2.20 6.91
N SER A 82 -2.60 1.61 8.10
CA SER A 82 -3.65 1.48 9.11
C SER A 82 -4.16 2.84 9.59
N LYS A 83 -3.27 3.80 9.87
CA LYS A 83 -3.65 5.16 10.27
C LYS A 83 -4.43 5.87 9.17
N VAL A 84 -3.94 5.84 7.93
CA VAL A 84 -4.62 6.43 6.77
C VAL A 84 -6.00 5.81 6.56
N THR A 85 -6.10 4.47 6.63
CA THR A 85 -7.38 3.76 6.49
C THR A 85 -8.37 4.19 7.58
N LYS A 86 -7.91 4.31 8.83
CA LYS A 86 -8.74 4.79 9.94
C LYS A 86 -9.27 6.20 9.68
N ILE A 87 -8.41 7.15 9.31
CA ILE A 87 -8.79 8.52 8.97
C ILE A 87 -9.83 8.54 7.84
N ILE A 88 -9.64 7.73 6.79
CA ILE A 88 -10.60 7.66 5.68
C ILE A 88 -11.95 7.14 6.16
N LEU A 89 -11.98 6.10 6.99
CA LEU A 89 -13.23 5.51 7.50
C LEU A 89 -13.97 6.46 8.44
N GLU A 90 -13.26 7.17 9.31
CA GLU A 90 -13.84 8.18 10.22
C GLU A 90 -14.39 9.40 9.46
N ASN A 91 -13.84 9.71 8.29
CA ASN A 91 -14.23 10.81 7.44
C ASN A 91 -14.90 10.36 6.13
N LEU A 92 -15.52 9.18 6.11
CA LEU A 92 -16.02 8.58 4.86
C LEU A 92 -17.05 9.43 4.14
N ASN A 93 -17.96 10.06 4.89
CA ASN A 93 -19.01 10.94 4.38
C ASN A 93 -18.52 12.36 4.02
N ASN A 94 -17.28 12.69 4.37
CA ASN A 94 -16.72 14.00 4.09
C ASN A 94 -16.26 14.09 2.62
N GLU A 95 -17.00 14.80 1.80
CA GLU A 95 -16.65 15.04 0.39
C GLU A 95 -15.32 15.79 0.24
N LYS A 96 -14.99 16.67 1.20
CA LYS A 96 -13.76 17.46 1.20
C LYS A 96 -12.53 16.73 1.74
N LEU A 97 -12.63 15.41 1.97
CA LEU A 97 -11.48 14.61 2.38
C LEU A 97 -10.43 14.61 1.26
N THR A 98 -9.32 15.25 1.51
CA THR A 98 -8.19 15.41 0.58
C THR A 98 -6.92 14.79 1.14
N ILE A 99 -5.91 14.61 0.28
CA ILE A 99 -4.57 14.18 0.72
C ILE A 99 -3.99 15.18 1.73
N ASP A 100 -4.28 16.47 1.55
CA ASP A 100 -3.78 17.53 2.44
C ASP A 100 -4.40 17.42 3.84
N SER A 101 -5.72 17.14 3.93
CA SER A 101 -6.38 16.94 5.23
C SER A 101 -5.85 15.70 5.96
N ILE A 102 -5.61 14.59 5.26
CA ILE A 102 -5.01 13.38 5.83
C ILE A 102 -3.57 13.65 6.28
N ALA A 103 -2.77 14.35 5.48
CA ALA A 103 -1.40 14.70 5.83
C ALA A 103 -1.33 15.59 7.08
N LYS A 104 -2.23 16.59 7.18
CA LYS A 104 -2.37 17.47 8.34
C LYS A 104 -2.71 16.68 9.60
N GLU A 105 -3.65 15.75 9.52
CA GLU A 105 -4.08 14.90 10.65
C GLU A 105 -2.97 13.95 11.11
N LEU A 106 -2.13 13.50 10.18
CA LEU A 106 -0.95 12.68 10.48
C LEU A 106 0.26 13.50 10.98
N GLY A 107 0.19 14.84 10.98
CA GLY A 107 1.31 15.71 11.36
C GLY A 107 2.50 15.66 10.39
N ILE A 108 2.28 15.38 9.11
CA ILE A 108 3.31 15.31 8.08
C ILE A 108 2.94 16.17 6.86
N SER A 109 3.95 16.54 6.06
CA SER A 109 3.68 17.27 4.82
C SER A 109 3.00 16.38 3.77
N ARG A 110 2.22 17.00 2.85
CA ARG A 110 1.61 16.31 1.70
C ARG A 110 2.62 15.52 0.89
N THR A 111 3.79 16.12 0.61
CA THR A 111 4.86 15.47 -0.15
C THR A 111 5.41 14.25 0.57
N SER A 112 5.60 14.36 1.90
CA SER A 112 6.06 13.23 2.71
C SER A 112 5.04 12.09 2.72
N LEU A 113 3.74 12.42 2.86
CA LEU A 113 2.68 11.42 2.79
C LEU A 113 2.65 10.74 1.43
N TYR A 114 2.67 11.53 0.34
CA TYR A 114 2.64 11.00 -1.02
C TYR A 114 3.80 10.04 -1.30
N ASN A 115 5.04 10.45 -0.98
CA ASN A 115 6.23 9.63 -1.22
C ASN A 115 6.21 8.33 -0.41
N LYS A 116 5.91 8.42 0.90
CA LYS A 116 5.80 7.24 1.77
C LYS A 116 4.69 6.31 1.34
N TRP A 117 3.53 6.86 0.96
CA TRP A 117 2.39 6.08 0.51
C TRP A 117 2.69 5.32 -0.78
N THR A 118 3.19 6.03 -1.81
CA THR A 118 3.54 5.42 -3.11
C THR A 118 4.64 4.37 -2.96
N GLN A 119 5.64 4.62 -2.12
CA GLN A 119 6.70 3.66 -1.83
C GLN A 119 6.18 2.38 -1.16
N LEU A 120 5.16 2.49 -0.30
CA LEU A 120 4.60 1.37 0.45
C LEU A 120 3.58 0.56 -0.34
N THR A 121 2.74 1.25 -1.13
CA THR A 121 1.57 0.63 -1.77
C THR A 121 1.71 0.49 -3.28
N GLY A 122 2.57 1.28 -3.91
CA GLY A 122 2.71 1.35 -5.38
C GLY A 122 1.56 2.08 -6.08
N GLU A 123 0.58 2.64 -5.35
CA GLU A 123 -0.58 3.29 -5.92
C GLU A 123 -0.82 4.71 -5.35
N ALA A 124 -1.59 5.50 -6.09
CA ALA A 124 -1.96 6.84 -5.65
C ALA A 124 -2.98 6.80 -4.50
N LEU A 125 -2.80 7.64 -3.47
CA LEU A 125 -3.69 7.69 -2.30
C LEU A 125 -5.14 8.01 -2.67
N ASN A 126 -5.39 8.87 -3.68
CA ASN A 126 -6.74 9.14 -4.16
C ASN A 126 -7.45 7.88 -4.69
N LYS A 127 -6.70 7.00 -5.35
CA LYS A 127 -7.23 5.71 -5.82
C LYS A 127 -7.61 4.81 -4.65
N PHE A 128 -6.80 4.81 -3.60
CA PHE A 128 -7.08 4.07 -2.38
C PHE A 128 -8.31 4.61 -1.63
N ILE A 129 -8.46 5.95 -1.51
CA ILE A 129 -9.66 6.57 -0.94
C ILE A 129 -10.91 6.13 -1.71
N LEU A 130 -10.85 6.20 -3.05
CA LEU A 130 -11.96 5.76 -3.90
C LEU A 130 -12.28 4.28 -3.70
N LYS A 131 -11.26 3.42 -3.60
CA LYS A 131 -11.43 2.00 -3.31
C LYS A 131 -12.22 1.77 -2.03
N ILE A 132 -11.83 2.38 -0.91
CA ILE A 132 -12.53 2.24 0.37
C ILE A 132 -13.98 2.73 0.25
N ARG A 133 -14.21 3.86 -0.42
CA ARG A 133 -15.56 4.37 -0.65
C ARG A 133 -16.43 3.38 -1.42
N MET A 134 -15.89 2.78 -2.50
CA MET A 134 -16.61 1.80 -3.30
C MET A 134 -16.90 0.50 -2.53
N GLU A 135 -15.95 0.01 -1.76
CA GLU A 135 -16.13 -1.18 -0.91
C GLU A 135 -17.23 -0.95 0.14
N LYS A 136 -17.21 0.20 0.81
CA LYS A 136 -18.25 0.57 1.78
C LYS A 136 -19.63 0.76 1.13
N ALA A 137 -19.67 1.37 -0.07
CA ALA A 137 -20.92 1.45 -0.83
C ALA A 137 -21.48 0.05 -1.14
N HIS A 138 -20.61 -0.87 -1.52
CA HIS A 138 -20.99 -2.25 -1.82
C HIS A 138 -21.54 -2.99 -0.59
N GLU A 139 -20.89 -2.85 0.56
CA GLU A 139 -21.38 -3.37 1.84
C GLU A 139 -22.76 -2.82 2.20
N MET A 140 -22.95 -1.49 2.06
CA MET A 140 -24.24 -0.84 2.34
C MET A 140 -25.35 -1.35 1.42
N LEU A 141 -25.09 -1.47 0.11
CA LEU A 141 -26.06 -1.99 -0.85
C LEU A 141 -26.41 -3.45 -0.59
N LYS A 142 -25.41 -4.28 -0.28
CA LYS A 142 -25.64 -5.68 0.09
C LYS A 142 -26.41 -5.87 1.39
N SER A 143 -26.30 -4.95 2.34
CA SER A 143 -27.03 -5.03 3.59
C SER A 143 -28.56 -4.89 3.42
N GLY A 144 -29.02 -4.40 2.27
CA GLY A 144 -30.43 -4.10 1.99
C GLY A 144 -31.03 -2.95 2.83
N LYS A 145 -30.23 -2.34 3.73
CA LYS A 145 -30.68 -1.28 4.64
C LYS A 145 -30.73 0.10 3.99
N TYR A 146 -30.05 0.27 2.85
CA TYR A 146 -29.89 1.57 2.19
C TYR A 146 -30.38 1.52 0.75
N ARG A 147 -31.08 2.58 0.35
CA ARG A 147 -31.45 2.79 -1.05
C ARG A 147 -30.24 3.28 -1.85
N VAL A 148 -30.24 3.00 -3.17
CA VAL A 148 -29.12 3.40 -4.05
C VAL A 148 -28.83 4.92 -3.99
N ASN A 149 -29.86 5.74 -3.85
CA ASN A 149 -29.74 7.21 -3.80
C ASN A 149 -29.21 7.75 -2.46
N GLU A 150 -29.23 6.96 -1.39
CA GLU A 150 -28.71 7.34 -0.06
C GLU A 150 -27.22 7.06 0.11
N VAL A 151 -26.72 6.06 -0.63
CA VAL A 151 -25.34 5.58 -0.48
C VAL A 151 -24.29 6.62 -0.86
N PRO A 152 -24.40 7.39 -1.97
CA PRO A 152 -23.39 8.36 -2.36
C PRO A 152 -23.08 9.38 -1.27
N GLU A 153 -24.07 9.95 -0.63
CA GLU A 153 -23.89 10.92 0.46
C GLU A 153 -23.12 10.30 1.64
N LYS A 154 -23.44 9.06 2.00
CA LYS A 154 -22.80 8.35 3.13
C LYS A 154 -21.32 7.99 2.87
N ILE A 155 -20.92 7.94 1.62
CA ILE A 155 -19.53 7.69 1.22
C ILE A 155 -18.80 8.95 0.74
N GLY A 156 -19.38 10.15 0.95
CA GLY A 156 -18.77 11.42 0.58
C GLY A 156 -18.71 11.66 -0.94
N MET A 157 -19.73 11.23 -1.66
CA MET A 157 -19.92 11.51 -3.09
C MET A 157 -21.29 12.14 -3.29
N LYS A 158 -21.34 13.40 -3.76
CA LYS A 158 -22.62 14.08 -3.98
C LYS A 158 -23.27 13.73 -5.32
N ASP A 159 -22.44 13.54 -6.33
CA ASP A 159 -22.88 13.30 -7.70
C ASP A 159 -23.23 11.82 -7.89
N MET A 160 -24.52 11.57 -8.14
CA MET A 160 -25.08 10.25 -8.35
C MET A 160 -24.56 9.60 -9.63
N ASP A 161 -24.40 10.36 -10.71
CA ASP A 161 -23.97 9.81 -11.99
C ASP A 161 -22.49 9.43 -11.94
N ASN A 162 -21.65 10.27 -11.32
CA ASN A 162 -20.26 9.97 -11.03
C ASN A 162 -20.11 8.72 -10.11
N PHE A 163 -21.01 8.58 -9.11
CA PHE A 163 -21.05 7.37 -8.27
C PHE A 163 -21.37 6.12 -9.09
N ARG A 164 -22.43 6.15 -9.92
CA ARG A 164 -22.85 5.02 -10.75
C ARG A 164 -21.76 4.58 -11.72
N GLU A 165 -21.11 5.56 -12.39
CA GLU A 165 -20.02 5.31 -13.32
C GLU A 165 -18.83 4.63 -12.60
N LYS A 166 -18.36 5.20 -11.49
CA LYS A 166 -17.24 4.65 -10.71
C LYS A 166 -17.56 3.29 -10.12
N TYR A 167 -18.77 3.10 -9.62
CA TYR A 167 -19.21 1.83 -9.07
C TYR A 167 -19.22 0.73 -10.15
N LYS A 168 -19.81 1.03 -11.32
CA LYS A 168 -19.83 0.10 -12.47
C LYS A 168 -18.42 -0.22 -12.95
N LYS A 169 -17.54 0.80 -13.01
CA LYS A 169 -16.13 0.60 -13.39
C LYS A 169 -15.38 -0.28 -12.40
N TYR A 170 -15.70 -0.19 -11.09
CA TYR A 170 -15.00 -0.92 -10.04
C TYR A 170 -15.49 -2.37 -9.88
N PHE A 171 -16.82 -2.59 -9.93
CA PHE A 171 -17.43 -3.90 -9.70
C PHE A 171 -17.96 -4.61 -10.96
N GLY A 172 -17.90 -3.99 -12.13
CA GLY A 172 -18.42 -4.54 -13.39
C GLY A 172 -19.95 -4.59 -13.49
N LYS A 173 -20.68 -4.15 -12.44
CA LYS A 173 -22.15 -4.15 -12.34
C LYS A 173 -22.66 -2.85 -11.73
N THR A 174 -23.93 -2.55 -11.96
CA THR A 174 -24.53 -1.32 -11.41
C THR A 174 -24.89 -1.48 -9.93
N PRO A 175 -25.03 -0.35 -9.18
CA PRO A 175 -25.53 -0.40 -7.80
C PRO A 175 -26.87 -1.09 -7.66
N VAL A 176 -27.77 -0.90 -8.65
CA VAL A 176 -29.11 -1.53 -8.69
C VAL A 176 -29.02 -3.04 -8.82
N ASP A 177 -28.13 -3.53 -9.70
CA ASP A 177 -27.92 -4.96 -9.90
C ASP A 177 -27.38 -5.65 -8.64
N THR A 178 -26.63 -4.88 -7.83
CA THR A 178 -26.10 -5.40 -6.56
C THR A 178 -27.21 -5.68 -5.55
N ILE A 179 -28.23 -4.82 -5.47
CA ILE A 179 -29.37 -5.02 -4.56
C ILE A 179 -30.28 -6.16 -5.04
N LYS A 180 -30.48 -6.31 -6.34
CA LYS A 180 -31.34 -7.37 -6.90
C LYS A 180 -30.82 -8.79 -6.67
N ASN A 181 -29.52 -8.92 -6.42
CA ASN A 181 -28.84 -10.21 -6.23
C ASN A 181 -28.57 -10.54 -4.75
N VAL A 182 -29.26 -9.86 -3.83
CA VAL A 182 -29.28 -10.13 -2.40
C VAL A 182 -30.59 -10.78 -2.02
#